data_46a6d1dcce6601d7de7ca365391a9fed
#
_entry.id   46a6d1dcce6601d7de7ca365391a9fed
#
_cell.length_a   1.000
_cell.length_b   1.000
_cell.length_c   1.000
_cell.angle_alpha   90.00
_cell.angle_beta   90.00
_cell.angle_gamma   90.00
#
_symmetry.space_group_name_H-M   'P 1'
#
loop_
_entity.id
_entity.type
_entity.pdbx_description
1 polymer ?
#
loop_
_entity_poly.entity_id
_entity_poly.type
_entity_poly.pdbx_seq_one_letter_code
_entity_poly.pdbx_strand_id
1 'polypeptide(L)'
;LSDMPTFSVVVPAYNVSTTIDATLASVFAPADRTAMDVVVVDDGSSDGAALRDVVATYPEVRLIAHEHNRGMCAARNTGIVASRGDVVTILDADDTLVADWPDVFLRMWSKWPVEANLCFAGCRNTAGTPTMRHPGFEGLMDLAAFISERYAGEYLPMFRGDYVRAKPYVDIGTRKSCGNISYIAWLHDTAIHISAEVLRIYDDESSNAVSRDWLKPSKAEENARCVEEELGRYAELFARHAPRKLAERWLKLAIYRRAAGRAGVWSAWARGARGAPLRSVAAALMVVLGPKATSGLVGLARAANMVKRYG
;
A
#
# COMPACT_ATOMS: atom_id res chain seq x y z
N LEU A 1 -3.06 8.38 33.21
CA LEU A 1 -2.23 7.49 32.35
C LEU A 1 -3.00 6.28 31.78
N SER A 2 -4.29 6.07 32.18
CA SER A 2 -5.11 4.92 31.74
C SER A 2 -5.79 5.10 30.36
N ASP A 3 -5.66 6.24 29.72
CA ASP A 3 -6.38 6.56 28.47
C ASP A 3 -5.48 6.65 27.21
N MET A 4 -4.21 6.26 27.34
CA MET A 4 -3.29 6.21 26.19
C MET A 4 -3.50 4.93 25.42
N PRO A 5 -3.79 5.00 24.10
CA PRO A 5 -3.98 3.80 23.32
C PRO A 5 -2.65 3.05 23.16
N THR A 6 -2.72 1.73 23.27
CA THR A 6 -1.59 0.86 22.91
C THR A 6 -1.43 0.81 21.40
N PHE A 7 -0.18 0.82 20.92
CA PHE A 7 0.13 0.92 19.50
C PHE A 7 0.85 -0.35 19.01
N SER A 8 0.27 -1.04 18.03
CA SER A 8 0.92 -2.17 17.36
C SER A 8 1.49 -1.76 16.02
N VAL A 9 2.75 -2.10 15.78
CA VAL A 9 3.42 -1.96 14.49
C VAL A 9 3.58 -3.35 13.86
N VAL A 10 2.94 -3.57 12.74
CA VAL A 10 3.07 -4.79 11.94
C VAL A 10 4.00 -4.51 10.77
N VAL A 11 5.10 -5.26 10.68
CA VAL A 11 6.11 -5.13 9.63
C VAL A 11 6.11 -6.39 8.77
N PRO A 12 5.45 -6.38 7.58
CA PRO A 12 5.56 -7.48 6.64
C PRO A 12 6.95 -7.46 6.00
N ALA A 13 7.64 -8.61 6.01
CA ALA A 13 9.03 -8.74 5.58
C ALA A 13 9.17 -9.84 4.52
N TYR A 14 9.83 -9.53 3.40
CA TYR A 14 10.22 -10.51 2.38
C TYR A 14 11.49 -10.07 1.65
N ASN A 15 12.60 -10.77 1.91
CA ASN A 15 13.94 -10.44 1.38
C ASN A 15 14.38 -9.00 1.71
N VAL A 16 14.30 -8.63 2.98
CA VAL A 16 14.53 -7.26 3.49
C VAL A 16 15.54 -7.22 4.65
N SER A 17 16.38 -8.24 4.80
CA SER A 17 17.37 -8.30 5.87
C SER A 17 18.33 -7.08 5.89
N THR A 18 18.48 -6.39 4.76
CA THR A 18 19.36 -5.20 4.63
C THR A 18 18.68 -3.87 4.98
N THR A 19 17.35 -3.82 5.07
CA THR A 19 16.60 -2.57 5.31
C THR A 19 15.86 -2.57 6.64
N ILE A 20 15.42 -3.73 7.13
CA ILE A 20 14.56 -3.86 8.31
C ILE A 20 15.18 -3.30 9.59
N ASP A 21 16.51 -3.28 9.70
CA ASP A 21 17.20 -2.72 10.86
C ASP A 21 16.87 -1.22 11.04
N ALA A 22 16.94 -0.45 9.97
CA ALA A 22 16.59 0.97 10.00
C ALA A 22 15.11 1.20 10.35
N THR A 23 14.23 0.32 9.84
CA THR A 23 12.80 0.35 10.17
C THR A 23 12.59 0.12 11.67
N LEU A 24 13.13 -0.96 12.23
CA LEU A 24 13.00 -1.29 13.65
C LEU A 24 13.66 -0.23 14.54
N ALA A 25 14.86 0.22 14.18
CA ALA A 25 15.54 1.30 14.90
C ALA A 25 14.68 2.56 15.00
N SER A 26 13.96 2.94 13.94
CA SER A 26 13.07 4.10 13.95
C SER A 26 11.86 3.90 14.88
N VAL A 27 11.31 2.68 14.92
CA VAL A 27 10.19 2.32 15.81
C VAL A 27 10.63 2.41 17.28
N PHE A 28 11.84 1.95 17.60
CA PHE A 28 12.36 1.91 18.96
C PHE A 28 13.21 3.13 19.36
N ALA A 29 13.36 4.14 18.50
CA ALA A 29 14.12 5.36 18.79
C ALA A 29 13.63 6.13 20.04
N PRO A 30 12.30 6.26 20.31
CA PRO A 30 11.83 6.90 21.53
C PRO A 30 12.19 6.10 22.80
N ALA A 31 12.47 6.82 23.89
CA ALA A 31 12.86 6.21 25.17
C ALA A 31 11.71 5.48 25.87
N ASP A 32 10.48 5.97 25.70
CA ASP A 32 9.29 5.33 26.28
C ASP A 32 8.69 4.31 25.31
N ARG A 33 8.80 3.02 25.67
CA ARG A 33 8.37 1.86 24.87
C ARG A 33 7.21 1.09 25.50
N THR A 34 6.62 1.61 26.57
CA THR A 34 5.72 0.83 27.45
C THR A 34 4.36 0.49 26.80
N ALA A 35 3.96 1.20 25.77
CA ALA A 35 2.66 1.01 25.09
C ALA A 35 2.79 0.40 23.69
N MET A 36 3.90 -0.28 23.38
CA MET A 36 4.21 -0.74 22.03
C MET A 36 4.18 -2.27 21.90
N ASP A 37 3.63 -2.75 20.80
CA ASP A 37 3.62 -4.15 20.38
C ASP A 37 4.12 -4.24 18.93
N VAL A 38 5.27 -4.87 18.69
CA VAL A 38 5.87 -4.95 17.35
C VAL A 38 5.86 -6.38 16.85
N VAL A 39 5.28 -6.60 15.67
CA VAL A 39 5.18 -7.92 15.03
C VAL A 39 5.83 -7.85 13.66
N VAL A 40 6.94 -8.55 13.48
CA VAL A 40 7.54 -8.79 12.17
C VAL A 40 7.01 -10.11 11.61
N VAL A 41 6.57 -10.10 10.36
CA VAL A 41 6.11 -11.31 9.67
C VAL A 41 7.02 -11.58 8.48
N ASP A 42 7.90 -12.59 8.62
CA ASP A 42 8.74 -13.09 7.52
C ASP A 42 7.88 -13.95 6.58
N ASP A 43 7.62 -13.46 5.40
CA ASP A 43 6.80 -14.14 4.39
C ASP A 43 7.61 -15.15 3.57
N GLY A 44 8.38 -16.01 4.23
CA GLY A 44 9.16 -17.06 3.59
C GLY A 44 10.35 -16.52 2.79
N SER A 45 11.12 -15.61 3.40
CA SER A 45 12.30 -14.99 2.77
C SER A 45 13.40 -15.98 2.47
N SER A 46 14.08 -15.80 1.35
CA SER A 46 15.33 -16.53 1.04
C SER A 46 16.51 -16.07 1.91
N ASP A 47 16.49 -14.85 2.42
CA ASP A 47 17.45 -14.27 3.38
C ASP A 47 16.96 -14.38 4.85
N GLY A 48 16.00 -15.26 5.13
CA GLY A 48 15.33 -15.38 6.42
C GLY A 48 16.27 -15.68 7.60
N ALA A 49 17.44 -16.27 7.38
CA ALA A 49 18.45 -16.44 8.44
C ALA A 49 19.00 -15.06 8.87
N ALA A 50 19.47 -14.26 7.91
CA ALA A 50 19.97 -12.91 8.17
C ALA A 50 18.87 -11.99 8.74
N LEU A 51 17.64 -12.11 8.25
CA LEU A 51 16.49 -11.40 8.82
C LEU A 51 16.27 -11.74 10.30
N ARG A 52 16.33 -13.02 10.67
CA ARG A 52 16.20 -13.45 12.08
C ARG A 52 17.32 -12.89 12.95
N ASP A 53 18.56 -12.89 12.45
CA ASP A 53 19.70 -12.34 13.18
C ASP A 53 19.52 -10.85 13.48
N VAL A 54 19.04 -10.07 12.51
CA VAL A 54 18.72 -8.64 12.73
C VAL A 54 17.59 -8.50 13.74
N VAL A 55 16.48 -9.20 13.56
CA VAL A 55 15.32 -9.10 14.47
C VAL A 55 15.67 -9.52 15.91
N ALA A 56 16.58 -10.47 16.08
CA ALA A 56 17.01 -10.92 17.42
C ALA A 56 17.74 -9.83 18.23
N THR A 57 18.22 -8.77 17.59
CA THR A 57 18.79 -7.60 18.30
C THR A 57 17.73 -6.73 18.96
N TYR A 58 16.44 -6.97 18.67
CA TYR A 58 15.26 -6.28 19.22
C TYR A 58 14.41 -7.25 20.03
N PRO A 59 14.72 -7.50 21.32
CA PRO A 59 14.06 -8.54 22.13
C PRO A 59 12.56 -8.34 22.34
N GLU A 60 12.06 -7.12 22.14
CA GLU A 60 10.63 -6.78 22.25
C GLU A 60 9.84 -7.17 20.98
N VAL A 61 10.52 -7.49 19.87
CA VAL A 61 9.88 -7.84 18.60
C VAL A 61 9.44 -9.30 18.60
N ARG A 62 8.20 -9.52 18.23
CA ARG A 62 7.68 -10.85 17.95
C ARG A 62 7.83 -11.18 16.47
N LEU A 63 8.66 -12.17 16.17
CA LEU A 63 8.85 -12.66 14.80
C LEU A 63 7.93 -13.86 14.53
N ILE A 64 7.17 -13.79 13.43
CA ILE A 64 6.36 -14.89 12.90
C ILE A 64 6.90 -15.20 11.51
N ALA A 65 7.17 -16.47 11.20
CA ALA A 65 7.68 -16.88 9.90
C ALA A 65 6.69 -17.79 9.18
N HIS A 66 6.44 -17.50 7.91
CA HIS A 66 5.75 -18.42 7.01
C HIS A 66 6.75 -19.40 6.38
N GLU A 67 6.34 -20.64 6.15
CA GLU A 67 7.17 -21.65 5.49
C GLU A 67 7.53 -21.28 4.05
N HIS A 68 6.66 -20.54 3.38
CA HIS A 68 6.83 -20.06 2.00
C HIS A 68 6.13 -18.73 1.79
N ASN A 69 6.48 -18.02 0.72
CA ASN A 69 5.86 -16.74 0.38
C ASN A 69 4.37 -16.93 0.07
N ARG A 70 3.53 -16.34 0.93
CA ARG A 70 2.06 -16.34 0.82
C ARG A 70 1.49 -15.04 0.26
N GLY A 71 2.33 -14.01 0.15
CA GLY A 71 1.97 -12.71 -0.37
C GLY A 71 1.71 -11.66 0.70
N MET A 72 1.81 -10.41 0.27
CA MET A 72 1.77 -9.24 1.16
C MET A 72 0.51 -9.15 2.01
N CYS A 73 -0.69 -9.48 1.44
CA CYS A 73 -1.93 -9.47 2.23
C CYS A 73 -1.91 -10.55 3.32
N ALA A 74 -1.40 -11.75 3.00
CA ALA A 74 -1.29 -12.84 3.97
C ALA A 74 -0.34 -12.45 5.12
N ALA A 75 0.82 -11.85 4.82
CA ALA A 75 1.77 -11.38 5.83
C ALA A 75 1.16 -10.29 6.72
N ARG A 76 0.52 -9.29 6.13
CA ARG A 76 -0.21 -8.25 6.86
C ARG A 76 -1.28 -8.84 7.78
N ASN A 77 -2.09 -9.76 7.27
CA ASN A 77 -3.15 -10.39 8.04
C ASN A 77 -2.62 -11.23 9.20
N THR A 78 -1.52 -11.97 8.99
CA THR A 78 -0.86 -12.71 10.07
C THR A 78 -0.41 -11.75 11.19
N GLY A 79 0.22 -10.63 10.84
CA GLY A 79 0.64 -9.63 11.81
C GLY A 79 -0.53 -8.93 12.51
N ILE A 80 -1.59 -8.58 11.77
CA ILE A 80 -2.82 -7.98 12.33
C ILE A 80 -3.47 -8.91 13.35
N VAL A 81 -3.64 -10.18 13.03
CA VAL A 81 -4.24 -11.17 13.95
C VAL A 81 -3.37 -11.36 15.20
N ALA A 82 -2.06 -11.31 15.04
CA ALA A 82 -1.13 -11.42 16.17
C ALA A 82 -1.01 -10.13 16.99
N SER A 83 -1.41 -8.98 16.46
CA SER A 83 -1.29 -7.67 17.13
C SER A 83 -2.25 -7.55 18.33
N ARG A 84 -1.87 -6.74 19.33
CA ARG A 84 -2.60 -6.58 20.60
C ARG A 84 -3.03 -5.15 20.88
N GLY A 85 -2.51 -4.18 20.13
CA GLY A 85 -2.74 -2.76 20.36
C GLY A 85 -4.16 -2.31 20.03
N ASP A 86 -4.56 -1.22 20.67
CA ASP A 86 -5.81 -0.49 20.38
C ASP A 86 -5.75 0.13 18.98
N VAL A 87 -4.55 0.49 18.53
CA VAL A 87 -4.26 0.94 17.18
C VAL A 87 -3.22 0.03 16.54
N VAL A 88 -3.48 -0.36 15.30
CA VAL A 88 -2.57 -1.18 14.48
C VAL A 88 -2.13 -0.38 13.26
N THR A 89 -0.84 -0.29 13.01
CA THR A 89 -0.29 0.24 11.76
C THR A 89 0.46 -0.83 10.97
N ILE A 90 0.51 -0.65 9.66
CA ILE A 90 1.32 -1.48 8.76
C ILE A 90 2.48 -0.61 8.27
N LEU A 91 3.69 -0.94 8.68
CA LEU A 91 4.91 -0.25 8.27
C LEU A 91 5.72 -1.18 7.35
N ASP A 92 5.97 -0.74 6.13
CA ASP A 92 6.78 -1.52 5.19
C ASP A 92 8.25 -1.57 5.67
N ALA A 93 8.94 -2.69 5.46
CA ALA A 93 10.26 -2.99 6.05
C ALA A 93 11.45 -2.22 5.43
N ASP A 94 11.18 -1.27 4.57
CA ASP A 94 12.12 -0.32 3.96
C ASP A 94 11.77 1.15 4.29
N ASP A 95 10.73 1.37 5.11
CA ASP A 95 10.29 2.69 5.57
C ASP A 95 10.64 2.94 7.04
N THR A 96 10.65 4.20 7.45
CA THR A 96 10.92 4.58 8.84
C THR A 96 9.85 5.51 9.41
N LEU A 97 9.66 5.49 10.72
CA LEU A 97 8.86 6.48 11.42
C LEU A 97 9.68 7.76 11.66
N VAL A 98 9.02 8.91 11.79
CA VAL A 98 9.68 10.16 12.21
C VAL A 98 10.18 10.02 13.65
N ALA A 99 11.23 10.76 14.01
CA ALA A 99 11.88 10.59 15.33
C ALA A 99 10.97 10.88 16.53
N ASP A 100 10.02 11.79 16.37
CA ASP A 100 9.02 12.19 17.37
C ASP A 100 7.67 11.48 17.18
N TRP A 101 7.66 10.30 16.55
CA TRP A 101 6.44 9.60 16.17
C TRP A 101 5.43 9.38 17.31
N PRO A 102 5.81 9.16 18.59
CA PRO A 102 4.83 9.00 19.64
C PRO A 102 4.01 10.28 19.89
N ASP A 103 4.67 11.45 19.90
CA ASP A 103 3.98 12.73 20.07
C ASP A 103 3.10 13.04 18.85
N VAL A 104 3.58 12.73 17.65
CA VAL A 104 2.80 12.85 16.41
C VAL A 104 1.56 11.95 16.48
N PHE A 105 1.73 10.70 16.88
CA PHE A 105 0.63 9.74 17.02
C PHE A 105 -0.41 10.23 18.02
N LEU A 106 0.01 10.76 19.17
CA LEU A 106 -0.92 11.28 20.19
C LEU A 106 -1.72 12.49 19.69
N ARG A 107 -1.06 13.41 18.97
CA ARG A 107 -1.78 14.52 18.33
C ARG A 107 -2.81 14.03 17.31
N MET A 108 -2.48 13.00 16.54
CA MET A 108 -3.40 12.36 15.59
C MET A 108 -4.56 11.67 16.32
N TRP A 109 -4.25 10.89 17.34
CA TRP A 109 -5.24 10.15 18.13
C TRP A 109 -6.28 11.09 18.75
N SER A 110 -5.85 12.23 19.28
CA SER A 110 -6.75 13.21 19.89
C SER A 110 -7.76 13.83 18.92
N LYS A 111 -7.45 13.78 17.60
CA LYS A 111 -8.29 14.32 16.53
C LYS A 111 -9.00 13.24 15.72
N TRP A 112 -8.61 11.97 15.90
CA TRP A 112 -9.17 10.85 15.13
C TRP A 112 -10.61 10.56 15.55
N PRO A 113 -11.62 10.83 14.70
CA PRO A 113 -13.02 10.68 15.04
C PRO A 113 -13.38 9.24 15.42
N VAL A 114 -14.27 9.08 16.39
CA VAL A 114 -14.69 7.75 16.88
C VAL A 114 -15.41 6.92 15.80
N GLU A 115 -16.09 7.57 14.88
CA GLU A 115 -16.79 6.94 13.76
C GLU A 115 -15.86 6.47 12.63
N ALA A 116 -14.62 6.91 12.60
CA ALA A 116 -13.62 6.45 11.64
C ALA A 116 -12.78 5.31 12.22
N ASN A 117 -12.85 4.12 11.64
CA ASN A 117 -12.01 2.99 12.06
C ASN A 117 -10.63 2.98 11.40
N LEU A 118 -10.43 3.82 10.38
CA LEU A 118 -9.17 3.98 9.68
C LEU A 118 -8.68 5.42 9.77
N CYS A 119 -7.36 5.58 9.89
CA CYS A 119 -6.67 6.85 9.77
C CYS A 119 -5.49 6.71 8.79
N PHE A 120 -5.32 7.70 7.94
CA PHE A 120 -4.18 7.84 7.06
C PHE A 120 -3.27 8.95 7.58
N ALA A 121 -2.10 8.57 8.10
CA ALA A 121 -1.05 9.53 8.41
C ALA A 121 -0.29 9.93 7.14
N GLY A 122 0.13 11.17 7.07
CA GLY A 122 0.94 11.67 5.98
C GLY A 122 2.31 11.00 5.90
N CYS A 123 2.88 11.01 4.70
CA CYS A 123 4.23 10.54 4.43
C CYS A 123 5.04 11.61 3.72
N ARG A 124 6.37 11.59 3.92
CA ARG A 124 7.33 12.34 3.12
C ARG A 124 8.42 11.38 2.63
N ASN A 125 9.06 11.71 1.51
CA ASN A 125 10.23 10.95 1.09
C ASN A 125 11.48 11.34 1.90
N THR A 126 12.59 10.65 1.65
CA THR A 126 13.89 10.91 2.30
C THR A 126 14.40 12.32 2.08
N ALA A 127 14.02 12.99 0.98
CA ALA A 127 14.34 14.40 0.71
C ALA A 127 13.39 15.39 1.43
N GLY A 128 12.44 14.90 2.24
CA GLY A 128 11.48 15.73 2.98
C GLY A 128 10.25 16.18 2.17
N THR A 129 10.12 15.72 0.91
CA THR A 129 8.98 16.10 0.06
C THR A 129 7.75 15.28 0.43
N PRO A 130 6.58 15.91 0.69
CA PRO A 130 5.33 15.20 0.92
C PRO A 130 4.95 14.32 -0.27
N THR A 131 4.48 13.12 0.01
CA THR A 131 4.08 12.14 -1.03
C THR A 131 2.59 12.18 -1.34
N MET A 132 1.81 12.97 -0.60
CA MET A 132 0.37 13.13 -0.78
C MET A 132 0.06 14.28 -1.74
N ARG A 133 -1.06 14.15 -2.49
CA ARG A 133 -1.54 15.20 -3.41
C ARG A 133 -1.95 16.49 -2.67
N HIS A 134 -2.49 16.36 -1.46
CA HIS A 134 -2.96 17.47 -0.63
C HIS A 134 -2.29 17.42 0.74
N PRO A 135 -0.99 17.78 0.82
CA PRO A 135 -0.29 17.83 2.11
C PRO A 135 -0.97 18.89 3.02
N GLY A 136 -1.11 18.55 4.30
CA GLY A 136 -1.77 19.40 5.28
C GLY A 136 -3.31 19.32 5.28
N PHE A 137 -3.93 18.52 4.43
CA PHE A 137 -5.36 18.25 4.53
C PHE A 137 -5.65 17.38 5.76
N GLU A 138 -6.66 17.77 6.55
CA GLU A 138 -7.21 17.00 7.67
C GLU A 138 -8.73 16.90 7.52
N GLY A 139 -9.26 15.67 7.61
CA GLY A 139 -10.70 15.45 7.47
C GLY A 139 -11.07 14.04 7.05
N LEU A 140 -12.35 13.80 6.84
CA LEU A 140 -12.86 12.50 6.45
C LEU A 140 -12.82 12.31 4.92
N MET A 141 -12.39 11.14 4.51
CA MET A 141 -12.48 10.65 3.14
C MET A 141 -13.52 9.53 3.08
N ASP A 142 -14.53 9.75 2.26
CA ASP A 142 -15.57 8.76 1.97
C ASP A 142 -15.20 7.88 0.77
N LEU A 143 -16.06 6.90 0.49
CA LEU A 143 -15.92 5.97 -0.64
C LEU A 143 -15.82 6.70 -2.00
N ALA A 144 -16.60 7.75 -2.22
CA ALA A 144 -16.58 8.49 -3.49
C ALA A 144 -15.26 9.24 -3.68
N ALA A 145 -14.74 9.88 -2.62
CA ALA A 145 -13.45 10.57 -2.64
C ALA A 145 -12.29 9.58 -2.86
N PHE A 146 -12.34 8.38 -2.25
CA PHE A 146 -11.35 7.33 -2.44
C PHE A 146 -11.35 6.81 -3.89
N ILE A 147 -12.51 6.41 -4.41
CA ILE A 147 -12.64 5.87 -5.78
C ILE A 147 -12.23 6.89 -6.84
N SER A 148 -12.52 8.18 -6.62
CA SER A 148 -12.10 9.26 -7.51
C SER A 148 -10.62 9.64 -7.39
N GLU A 149 -9.90 9.05 -6.41
CA GLU A 149 -8.51 9.37 -6.09
C GLU A 149 -8.31 10.86 -5.76
N ARG A 150 -9.30 11.49 -5.08
CA ARG A 150 -9.23 12.91 -4.71
C ARG A 150 -8.00 13.20 -3.86
N TYR A 151 -7.72 12.34 -2.87
CA TYR A 151 -6.60 12.45 -1.94
C TYR A 151 -5.52 11.40 -2.24
N ALA A 152 -5.21 11.18 -3.53
CA ALA A 152 -4.20 10.22 -3.91
C ALA A 152 -2.82 10.58 -3.32
N GLY A 153 -2.03 9.55 -3.01
CA GLY A 153 -0.69 9.66 -2.46
C GLY A 153 -0.33 8.45 -1.61
N GLU A 154 0.90 8.48 -1.08
CA GLU A 154 1.35 7.49 -0.12
C GLU A 154 0.97 7.94 1.30
N TYR A 155 0.37 7.04 2.05
CA TYR A 155 -0.04 7.24 3.45
C TYR A 155 0.40 6.05 4.28
N LEU A 156 0.66 6.29 5.57
CA LEU A 156 0.77 5.22 6.54
C LEU A 156 -0.64 4.87 7.05
N PRO A 157 -1.14 3.67 6.75
CA PRO A 157 -2.45 3.26 7.22
C PRO A 157 -2.41 2.88 8.70
N MET A 158 -3.35 3.41 9.46
CA MET A 158 -3.61 3.04 10.85
C MET A 158 -5.07 2.62 11.00
N PHE A 159 -5.30 1.69 11.89
CA PHE A 159 -6.61 1.07 12.11
C PHE A 159 -6.93 1.02 13.59
N ARG A 160 -8.21 1.12 13.95
CA ARG A 160 -8.64 0.65 15.26
C ARG A 160 -8.44 -0.87 15.32
N GLY A 161 -7.73 -1.34 16.35
CA GLY A 161 -7.25 -2.71 16.42
C GLY A 161 -8.36 -3.76 16.29
N ASP A 162 -9.42 -3.60 17.08
CA ASP A 162 -10.54 -4.54 17.05
C ASP A 162 -11.23 -4.59 15.70
N TYR A 163 -11.35 -3.44 15.03
CA TYR A 163 -11.94 -3.37 13.70
C TYR A 163 -11.12 -4.16 12.66
N VAL A 164 -9.80 -3.91 12.60
CA VAL A 164 -8.98 -4.54 11.56
C VAL A 164 -8.73 -6.03 11.84
N ARG A 165 -8.70 -6.45 13.12
CA ARG A 165 -8.65 -7.88 13.48
C ARG A 165 -9.92 -8.62 13.05
N ALA A 166 -11.08 -7.97 13.17
CA ALA A 166 -12.36 -8.53 12.73
C ALA A 166 -12.53 -8.50 11.21
N LYS A 167 -11.92 -7.52 10.54
CA LYS A 167 -12.01 -7.29 9.08
C LYS A 167 -10.61 -7.07 8.48
N PRO A 168 -9.78 -8.12 8.36
CA PRO A 168 -8.43 -8.01 7.82
C PRO A 168 -8.44 -7.71 6.31
N TYR A 169 -7.27 -7.55 5.71
CA TYR A 169 -7.13 -7.34 4.27
C TYR A 169 -7.77 -8.47 3.46
N VAL A 170 -8.45 -8.11 2.38
CA VAL A 170 -8.93 -9.09 1.39
C VAL A 170 -7.72 -9.70 0.69
N ASP A 171 -7.49 -10.97 0.96
CA ASP A 171 -6.43 -11.75 0.31
C ASP A 171 -7.02 -12.53 -0.87
N ILE A 172 -6.49 -12.26 -2.06
CA ILE A 172 -6.89 -12.96 -3.30
C ILE A 172 -5.82 -13.96 -3.77
N GLY A 173 -4.87 -14.30 -2.90
CA GLY A 173 -3.80 -15.24 -3.20
C GLY A 173 -2.80 -14.71 -4.23
N THR A 174 -2.49 -13.41 -4.22
CA THR A 174 -1.41 -12.79 -5.00
C THR A 174 -0.26 -12.39 -4.10
N ARG A 175 0.98 -12.45 -4.61
CA ARG A 175 2.16 -11.97 -3.86
C ARG A 175 2.10 -10.46 -3.63
N LYS A 176 1.52 -9.74 -4.59
CA LYS A 176 1.31 -8.31 -4.49
C LYS A 176 0.04 -7.99 -3.68
N SER A 177 0.06 -6.92 -2.91
CA SER A 177 -1.15 -6.41 -2.28
C SER A 177 -2.13 -5.84 -3.30
N CYS A 178 -3.40 -6.21 -3.16
CA CYS A 178 -4.53 -5.58 -3.85
C CYS A 178 -5.25 -4.62 -2.89
N GLY A 179 -4.50 -3.71 -2.27
CA GLY A 179 -4.97 -2.82 -1.18
C GLY A 179 -6.27 -2.10 -1.48
N ASN A 180 -6.47 -1.62 -2.70
CA ASN A 180 -7.72 -0.93 -3.09
C ASN A 180 -8.97 -1.76 -2.82
N ILE A 181 -8.92 -3.08 -3.03
CA ILE A 181 -10.07 -3.98 -2.77
C ILE A 181 -10.47 -3.91 -1.30
N SER A 182 -9.49 -3.95 -0.39
CA SER A 182 -9.72 -3.87 1.04
C SER A 182 -10.22 -2.50 1.47
N TYR A 183 -9.60 -1.42 0.97
CA TYR A 183 -10.04 -0.07 1.30
C TYR A 183 -11.46 0.22 0.83
N ILE A 184 -11.84 -0.22 -0.37
CA ILE A 184 -13.21 -0.09 -0.85
C ILE A 184 -14.16 -0.90 0.04
N ALA A 185 -13.79 -2.14 0.42
CA ALA A 185 -14.61 -2.96 1.32
C ALA A 185 -14.83 -2.28 2.68
N TRP A 186 -13.78 -1.73 3.29
CA TRP A 186 -13.89 -1.02 4.57
C TRP A 186 -14.71 0.26 4.46
N LEU A 187 -14.57 1.03 3.37
CA LEU A 187 -15.29 2.28 3.16
C LEU A 187 -16.81 2.12 2.96
N HIS A 188 -17.31 0.88 2.88
CA HIS A 188 -18.75 0.61 3.00
C HIS A 188 -19.25 0.73 4.43
N ASP A 189 -18.39 0.53 5.44
CA ASP A 189 -18.77 0.48 6.84
C ASP A 189 -18.28 1.70 7.63
N THR A 190 -17.24 2.38 7.15
CA THR A 190 -16.58 3.47 7.88
C THR A 190 -15.97 4.48 6.90
N ALA A 191 -15.59 5.65 7.42
CA ALA A 191 -14.76 6.61 6.68
C ALA A 191 -13.27 6.41 7.02
N ILE A 192 -12.38 7.00 6.23
CA ILE A 192 -10.97 7.15 6.54
C ILE A 192 -10.74 8.58 7.02
N HIS A 193 -10.21 8.74 8.22
CA HIS A 193 -9.69 10.04 8.66
C HIS A 193 -8.32 10.27 8.04
N ILE A 194 -8.15 11.33 7.25
CA ILE A 194 -6.84 11.77 6.78
C ILE A 194 -6.31 12.77 7.80
N SER A 195 -5.13 12.51 8.35
CA SER A 195 -4.44 13.44 9.24
C SER A 195 -3.47 14.32 8.46
N ALA A 196 -3.37 15.59 8.88
CA ALA A 196 -2.37 16.53 8.37
C ALA A 196 -0.93 16.20 8.85
N GLU A 197 -0.80 15.40 9.90
CA GLU A 197 0.49 15.03 10.49
C GLU A 197 1.25 14.04 9.61
N VAL A 198 2.57 14.16 9.57
CA VAL A 198 3.48 13.25 8.87
C VAL A 198 4.08 12.28 9.87
N LEU A 199 3.86 10.98 9.66
CA LEU A 199 4.34 9.94 10.58
C LEU A 199 5.39 9.02 9.94
N ARG A 200 5.40 8.88 8.60
CA ARG A 200 6.30 7.97 7.87
C ARG A 200 7.25 8.72 6.96
N ILE A 201 8.50 8.28 6.94
CA ILE A 201 9.49 8.61 5.91
C ILE A 201 9.51 7.44 4.93
N TYR A 202 9.12 7.70 3.70
CA TYR A 202 9.01 6.73 2.61
C TYR A 202 10.32 6.64 1.84
N ASP A 203 10.92 5.43 1.74
CA ASP A 203 12.10 5.21 0.93
C ASP A 203 11.73 5.00 -0.54
N ASP A 204 11.79 6.06 -1.34
CA ASP A 204 11.52 6.04 -2.78
C ASP A 204 12.71 5.53 -3.62
N GLU A 205 13.86 5.25 -3.01
CA GLU A 205 15.07 4.74 -3.67
C GLU A 205 15.29 3.24 -3.45
N SER A 206 14.51 2.59 -2.59
CA SER A 206 14.61 1.17 -2.28
C SER A 206 14.76 0.31 -3.54
N SER A 207 15.80 -0.52 -3.57
CA SER A 207 16.08 -1.43 -4.68
C SER A 207 15.01 -2.51 -4.86
N ASN A 208 14.28 -2.82 -3.78
CA ASN A 208 13.28 -3.88 -3.71
C ASN A 208 11.84 -3.41 -4.02
N ALA A 209 11.67 -2.15 -4.46
CA ALA A 209 10.34 -1.58 -4.71
C ALA A 209 9.49 -2.49 -5.61
N VAL A 210 8.36 -2.95 -5.06
CA VAL A 210 7.36 -3.81 -5.77
C VAL A 210 6.88 -3.16 -7.07
N SER A 211 6.93 -1.82 -7.14
CA SER A 211 6.55 -1.04 -8.32
C SER A 211 7.54 -1.14 -9.49
N ARG A 212 8.73 -1.70 -9.29
CA ARG A 212 9.69 -1.90 -10.39
C ARG A 212 9.27 -3.08 -11.26
N ASP A 213 9.57 -3.00 -12.54
CA ASP A 213 9.36 -4.10 -13.50
C ASP A 213 7.90 -4.61 -13.60
N TRP A 214 6.94 -3.74 -13.41
CA TRP A 214 5.50 -4.04 -13.37
C TRP A 214 4.94 -4.71 -14.65
N LEU A 215 5.72 -4.69 -15.75
CA LEU A 215 5.41 -5.36 -17.02
C LEU A 215 6.15 -6.70 -17.21
N LYS A 216 6.97 -7.15 -16.24
CA LYS A 216 7.48 -8.55 -16.29
C LYS A 216 6.28 -9.51 -16.27
N PRO A 217 6.26 -10.59 -17.07
CA PRO A 217 5.10 -11.45 -17.26
C PRO A 217 4.47 -11.93 -15.94
N SER A 218 5.26 -12.36 -14.95
CA SER A 218 4.77 -12.81 -13.65
C SER A 218 4.13 -11.68 -12.84
N LYS A 219 4.73 -10.48 -12.81
CA LYS A 219 4.15 -9.32 -12.13
C LYS A 219 2.91 -8.78 -12.88
N ALA A 220 2.93 -8.83 -14.21
CA ALA A 220 1.80 -8.43 -15.02
C ALA A 220 0.60 -9.37 -14.82
N GLU A 221 0.83 -10.66 -14.64
CA GLU A 221 -0.22 -11.64 -14.32
C GLU A 221 -0.89 -11.30 -12.99
N GLU A 222 -0.12 -11.05 -11.94
CA GLU A 222 -0.68 -10.65 -10.63
C GLU A 222 -1.41 -9.31 -10.70
N ASN A 223 -0.86 -8.32 -11.41
CA ASN A 223 -1.51 -7.04 -11.65
C ASN A 223 -2.83 -7.20 -12.40
N ALA A 224 -2.88 -8.08 -13.41
CA ALA A 224 -4.12 -8.37 -14.14
C ALA A 224 -5.17 -8.98 -13.20
N ARG A 225 -4.80 -9.97 -12.38
CA ARG A 225 -5.69 -10.59 -11.39
C ARG A 225 -6.23 -9.56 -10.39
N CYS A 226 -5.37 -8.67 -9.85
CA CYS A 226 -5.82 -7.61 -8.94
C CYS A 226 -6.85 -6.69 -9.59
N VAL A 227 -6.59 -6.23 -10.84
CA VAL A 227 -7.53 -5.34 -11.54
C VAL A 227 -8.82 -6.07 -11.94
N GLU A 228 -8.74 -7.35 -12.32
CA GLU A 228 -9.91 -8.19 -12.61
C GLU A 228 -10.81 -8.34 -11.40
N GLU A 229 -10.21 -8.62 -10.23
CA GLU A 229 -10.94 -8.77 -8.98
C GLU A 229 -11.57 -7.44 -8.54
N GLU A 230 -10.83 -6.32 -8.65
CA GLU A 230 -11.34 -4.98 -8.37
C GLU A 230 -12.53 -4.64 -9.27
N LEU A 231 -12.42 -4.89 -10.58
CA LEU A 231 -13.50 -4.66 -11.54
C LEU A 231 -14.68 -5.61 -11.33
N GLY A 232 -14.42 -6.88 -11.02
CA GLY A 232 -15.46 -7.85 -10.74
C GLY A 232 -16.34 -7.49 -9.55
N ARG A 233 -15.74 -6.91 -8.52
CA ARG A 233 -16.45 -6.51 -7.28
C ARG A 233 -17.07 -5.12 -7.38
N TYR A 234 -16.39 -4.17 -8.02
CA TYR A 234 -16.66 -2.74 -7.82
C TYR A 234 -16.85 -1.92 -9.10
N ALA A 235 -16.97 -2.56 -10.28
CA ALA A 235 -17.16 -1.83 -11.54
C ALA A 235 -18.35 -0.86 -11.50
N GLU A 236 -19.47 -1.25 -10.86
CA GLU A 236 -20.65 -0.41 -10.73
C GLU A 236 -20.40 0.82 -9.83
N LEU A 237 -19.63 0.66 -8.75
CA LEU A 237 -19.23 1.78 -7.90
C LEU A 237 -18.35 2.76 -8.67
N PHE A 238 -17.37 2.26 -9.42
CA PHE A 238 -16.55 3.11 -10.29
C PHE A 238 -17.39 3.80 -11.36
N ALA A 239 -18.36 3.11 -11.98
CA ALA A 239 -19.24 3.71 -12.98
C ALA A 239 -20.05 4.88 -12.40
N ARG A 240 -20.51 4.73 -11.14
CA ARG A 240 -21.31 5.74 -10.44
C ARG A 240 -20.50 6.94 -10.00
N HIS A 241 -19.33 6.73 -9.39
CA HIS A 241 -18.59 7.78 -8.69
C HIS A 241 -17.41 8.33 -9.49
N ALA A 242 -16.79 7.52 -10.36
CA ALA A 242 -15.59 7.88 -11.09
C ALA A 242 -15.48 7.15 -12.46
N PRO A 243 -16.38 7.42 -13.43
CA PRO A 243 -16.42 6.67 -14.69
C PRO A 243 -15.11 6.74 -15.49
N ARG A 244 -14.36 7.86 -15.37
CA ARG A 244 -13.03 7.96 -15.99
C ARG A 244 -12.03 6.98 -15.35
N LYS A 245 -12.11 6.77 -14.02
CA LYS A 245 -11.25 5.79 -13.31
C LYS A 245 -11.61 4.36 -13.69
N LEU A 246 -12.90 4.06 -13.88
CA LEU A 246 -13.33 2.78 -14.45
C LEU A 246 -12.67 2.53 -15.82
N ALA A 247 -12.71 3.53 -16.70
CA ALA A 247 -12.07 3.42 -18.01
C ALA A 247 -10.55 3.19 -17.89
N GLU A 248 -9.87 3.90 -16.99
CA GLU A 248 -8.44 3.70 -16.71
C GLU A 248 -8.13 2.29 -16.21
N ARG A 249 -8.98 1.69 -15.35
CA ARG A 249 -8.85 0.30 -14.89
C ARG A 249 -8.92 -0.68 -16.06
N TRP A 250 -9.87 -0.50 -16.96
CA TRP A 250 -9.98 -1.34 -18.16
C TRP A 250 -8.76 -1.20 -19.08
N LEU A 251 -8.21 0.02 -19.27
CA LEU A 251 -7.00 0.23 -20.06
C LEU A 251 -5.76 -0.42 -19.38
N LYS A 252 -5.62 -0.28 -18.06
CA LYS A 252 -4.57 -0.96 -17.29
C LYS A 252 -4.68 -2.47 -17.44
N LEU A 253 -5.89 -3.03 -17.37
CA LEU A 253 -6.12 -4.46 -17.56
C LEU A 253 -5.68 -4.94 -18.95
N ALA A 254 -5.97 -4.16 -20.01
CA ALA A 254 -5.51 -4.50 -21.35
C ALA A 254 -3.98 -4.58 -21.45
N ILE A 255 -3.28 -3.61 -20.84
CA ILE A 255 -1.80 -3.58 -20.81
C ILE A 255 -1.26 -4.79 -20.04
N TYR A 256 -1.81 -5.08 -18.86
CA TYR A 256 -1.37 -6.20 -18.03
C TYR A 256 -1.63 -7.56 -18.70
N ARG A 257 -2.82 -7.77 -19.29
CA ARG A 257 -3.12 -8.97 -20.05
C ARG A 257 -2.17 -9.16 -21.23
N ARG A 258 -1.82 -8.08 -21.94
CA ARG A 258 -0.84 -8.13 -23.02
C ARG A 258 0.55 -8.54 -22.54
N ALA A 259 0.98 -7.97 -21.42
CA ALA A 259 2.31 -8.27 -20.83
C ALA A 259 2.37 -9.70 -20.26
N ALA A 260 1.26 -10.20 -19.73
CA ALA A 260 1.14 -11.56 -19.20
C ALA A 260 0.84 -12.62 -20.29
N GLY A 261 0.66 -12.23 -21.54
CA GLY A 261 0.30 -13.15 -22.62
C GLY A 261 -1.14 -13.70 -22.54
N ARG A 262 -2.04 -12.99 -21.84
CA ARG A 262 -3.43 -13.43 -21.63
C ARG A 262 -4.36 -12.97 -22.74
N ALA A 263 -5.45 -13.70 -22.93
CA ALA A 263 -6.54 -13.33 -23.85
C ALA A 263 -7.34 -12.11 -23.36
N GLY A 264 -8.20 -11.57 -24.23
CA GLY A 264 -9.13 -10.49 -23.87
C GLY A 264 -8.50 -9.10 -23.79
N VAL A 265 -7.34 -8.89 -24.38
CA VAL A 265 -6.63 -7.59 -24.42
C VAL A 265 -7.49 -6.52 -25.07
N TRP A 266 -7.95 -6.78 -26.30
CA TRP A 266 -8.71 -5.80 -27.07
C TRP A 266 -10.12 -5.55 -26.53
N SER A 267 -10.76 -6.55 -25.92
CA SER A 267 -12.04 -6.35 -25.24
C SER A 267 -11.92 -5.44 -24.02
N ALA A 268 -10.86 -5.59 -23.23
CA ALA A 268 -10.58 -4.70 -22.11
C ALA A 268 -10.24 -3.27 -22.61
N TRP A 269 -9.39 -3.16 -23.64
CA TRP A 269 -9.09 -1.87 -24.26
C TRP A 269 -10.34 -1.15 -24.76
N ALA A 270 -11.21 -1.83 -25.49
CA ALA A 270 -12.45 -1.25 -26.05
C ALA A 270 -13.40 -0.72 -24.97
N ARG A 271 -13.49 -1.42 -23.81
CA ARG A 271 -14.25 -0.92 -22.65
C ARG A 271 -13.66 0.36 -22.09
N GLY A 272 -12.33 0.42 -21.96
CA GLY A 272 -11.63 1.61 -21.45
C GLY A 272 -11.67 2.80 -22.43
N ALA A 273 -11.56 2.53 -23.74
CA ALA A 273 -11.53 3.58 -24.77
C ALA A 273 -12.81 4.42 -24.81
N ARG A 274 -13.96 3.84 -24.47
CA ARG A 274 -15.25 4.55 -24.43
C ARG A 274 -15.28 5.69 -23.39
N GLY A 275 -14.60 5.50 -22.25
CA GLY A 275 -14.60 6.48 -21.17
C GLY A 275 -13.32 7.34 -21.05
N ALA A 276 -12.24 6.98 -21.76
CA ALA A 276 -10.96 7.69 -21.74
C ALA A 276 -10.26 7.69 -23.13
N PRO A 277 -10.84 8.37 -24.14
CA PRO A 277 -10.38 8.26 -25.53
C PRO A 277 -8.90 8.69 -25.72
N LEU A 278 -8.47 9.79 -25.13
CA LEU A 278 -7.07 10.24 -25.25
C LEU A 278 -6.06 9.25 -24.62
N ARG A 279 -6.41 8.67 -23.47
CA ARG A 279 -5.56 7.67 -22.80
C ARG A 279 -5.57 6.32 -23.52
N SER A 280 -6.64 6.02 -24.24
CA SER A 280 -6.76 4.78 -25.01
C SER A 280 -5.76 4.70 -26.16
N VAL A 281 -5.36 5.84 -26.75
CA VAL A 281 -4.33 5.89 -27.78
C VAL A 281 -2.97 5.45 -27.20
N ALA A 282 -2.57 6.00 -26.06
CA ALA A 282 -1.34 5.60 -25.39
C ALA A 282 -1.38 4.12 -24.97
N ALA A 283 -2.51 3.66 -24.44
CA ALA A 283 -2.69 2.25 -24.07
C ALA A 283 -2.64 1.33 -25.29
N ALA A 284 -3.23 1.72 -26.44
CA ALA A 284 -3.13 0.96 -27.68
C ALA A 284 -1.69 0.84 -28.17
N LEU A 285 -0.92 1.92 -28.13
CA LEU A 285 0.51 1.89 -28.45
C LEU A 285 1.28 0.91 -27.54
N MET A 286 1.05 0.94 -26.24
CA MET A 286 1.66 0.00 -25.29
C MET A 286 1.27 -1.44 -25.59
N VAL A 287 0.02 -1.71 -25.93
CA VAL A 287 -0.46 -3.02 -26.30
C VAL A 287 0.19 -3.54 -27.59
N VAL A 288 0.30 -2.68 -28.63
CA VAL A 288 0.90 -3.04 -29.91
C VAL A 288 2.40 -3.24 -29.79
N LEU A 289 3.12 -2.30 -29.16
CA LEU A 289 4.57 -2.36 -29.01
C LEU A 289 5.02 -3.50 -28.09
N GLY A 290 4.15 -3.92 -27.17
CA GLY A 290 4.44 -4.99 -26.23
C GLY A 290 5.30 -4.53 -25.03
N PRO A 291 5.51 -5.43 -24.04
CA PRO A 291 6.06 -5.07 -22.74
C PRO A 291 7.50 -4.55 -22.77
N LYS A 292 8.38 -5.10 -23.61
CA LYS A 292 9.79 -4.68 -23.69
C LYS A 292 9.94 -3.23 -24.19
N ALA A 293 9.29 -2.90 -25.30
CA ALA A 293 9.34 -1.54 -25.84
C ALA A 293 8.63 -0.54 -24.92
N THR A 294 7.52 -0.92 -24.32
CA THR A 294 6.78 -0.10 -23.35
C THR A 294 7.65 0.21 -22.12
N SER A 295 8.34 -0.78 -21.55
CA SER A 295 9.25 -0.56 -20.41
C SER A 295 10.38 0.41 -20.76
N GLY A 296 10.94 0.32 -21.96
CA GLY A 296 11.96 1.24 -22.44
C GLY A 296 11.44 2.69 -22.56
N LEU A 297 10.25 2.87 -23.15
CA LEU A 297 9.64 4.20 -23.30
C LEU A 297 9.28 4.83 -21.93
N VAL A 298 8.74 4.04 -21.00
CA VAL A 298 8.43 4.51 -19.64
C VAL A 298 9.72 4.86 -18.89
N GLY A 299 10.79 4.08 -19.06
CA GLY A 299 12.10 4.39 -18.49
C GLY A 299 12.66 5.72 -19.00
N LEU A 300 12.61 5.94 -20.31
CA LEU A 300 13.03 7.20 -20.91
C LEU A 300 12.18 8.40 -20.45
N ALA A 301 10.87 8.23 -20.37
CA ALA A 301 9.96 9.28 -19.90
C ALA A 301 10.19 9.64 -18.41
N ARG A 302 10.55 8.67 -17.57
CA ARG A 302 10.94 8.90 -16.18
C ARG A 302 12.29 9.61 -16.07
N ALA A 303 13.29 9.19 -16.85
CA ALA A 303 14.59 9.85 -16.91
C ALA A 303 14.49 11.31 -17.37
N ALA A 304 13.53 11.62 -18.24
CA ALA A 304 13.25 12.97 -18.72
C ALA A 304 12.30 13.77 -17.81
N ASN A 305 11.99 13.29 -16.59
CA ASN A 305 11.02 13.91 -15.67
C ASN A 305 9.62 14.17 -16.26
N MET A 306 9.28 13.51 -17.36
CA MET A 306 7.98 13.67 -18.02
C MET A 306 6.85 12.85 -17.38
N VAL A 307 7.20 11.86 -16.56
CA VAL A 307 6.27 11.03 -15.78
C VAL A 307 6.63 11.17 -14.31
N LYS A 308 5.73 11.70 -13.50
CA LYS A 308 5.92 11.78 -12.06
C LYS A 308 6.02 10.38 -11.46
N ARG A 309 6.90 10.19 -10.45
CA ARG A 309 7.04 8.93 -9.72
C ARG A 309 5.76 8.52 -8.98
N TYR A 310 4.94 9.51 -8.63
CA TYR A 310 3.67 9.37 -7.91
C TYR A 310 2.52 9.80 -8.81
N GLY A 311 1.93 8.86 -9.53
CA GLY A 311 0.82 9.11 -10.43
C GLY A 311 -0.32 8.15 -10.24
#